data_b638d7c2c5fd519da22e34c3c23aead2
#
_entry.id   b638d7c2c5fd519da22e34c3c23aead2
#
_cell.length_a   1.000
_cell.length_b   1.000
_cell.length_c   1.000
_cell.angle_alpha   90.00
_cell.angle_beta   90.00
_cell.angle_gamma   90.00
#
_symmetry.space_group_name_H-M   'P 1'
#
loop_
_entity.id
_entity.type
_entity.pdbx_description
1 polymer ?
#
loop_
_entity_poly.entity_id
_entity_poly.type
_entity_poly.pdbx_seq_one_letter_code
_entity_poly.pdbx_strand_id
1 'polypeptide(L)'
;MPVTTKRKKKESLMEIRMAYPNEINRIMEIIQDGKDSLAAAGVDQWQDGYPDQEIIFEDILESRGYVAVENQEIVGYAALYKGNEAAYNDIYDGKWEHDNYLYISFHRVAVAKEATGRGVAQTFLQGLIEGEKGPDFRCDTHPDNKVMQHLLEKLGFHYCGKVPIDGVRFAYQKIKRKVETSLFQVISEDNRWDYRAEQSQND
;
A
#
# COMPACT_ATOMS: atom_id res chain seq x y z
N MET A 1 -38.50 -32.51 -5.05
CA MET A 1 -37.66 -31.45 -5.65
C MET A 1 -36.56 -31.10 -4.64
N PRO A 2 -35.28 -31.31 -4.96
CA PRO A 2 -34.22 -30.96 -4.00
C PRO A 2 -33.98 -29.44 -4.02
N VAL A 3 -34.06 -28.84 -2.86
CA VAL A 3 -33.73 -27.43 -2.62
C VAL A 3 -32.21 -27.29 -2.69
N THR A 4 -31.72 -26.67 -3.77
CA THR A 4 -30.31 -26.36 -3.95
C THR A 4 -29.96 -25.17 -3.06
N THR A 5 -29.42 -25.45 -1.88
CA THR A 5 -28.88 -24.42 -0.98
C THR A 5 -27.63 -23.82 -1.65
N LYS A 6 -27.72 -22.62 -2.21
CA LYS A 6 -26.56 -21.83 -2.64
C LYS A 6 -25.72 -21.55 -1.38
N ARG A 7 -24.59 -22.26 -1.22
CA ARG A 7 -23.54 -21.89 -0.28
C ARG A 7 -23.10 -20.47 -0.60
N LYS A 8 -23.44 -19.50 0.27
CA LYS A 8 -22.79 -18.18 0.25
C LYS A 8 -21.28 -18.43 0.36
N LYS A 9 -20.53 -18.05 -0.66
CA LYS A 9 -19.07 -18.01 -0.62
C LYS A 9 -18.70 -17.07 0.52
N LYS A 10 -18.11 -17.60 1.60
CA LYS A 10 -17.61 -16.80 2.72
C LYS A 10 -16.54 -15.90 2.11
N GLU A 11 -16.77 -14.59 2.06
CA GLU A 11 -15.75 -13.63 1.66
C GLU A 11 -14.58 -13.84 2.60
N SER A 12 -13.46 -14.26 2.07
CA SER A 12 -12.21 -14.38 2.80
C SER A 12 -11.75 -12.96 3.10
N LEU A 13 -11.77 -12.60 4.38
CA LEU A 13 -11.22 -11.32 4.81
C LEU A 13 -9.71 -11.37 4.59
N MET A 14 -9.18 -10.40 3.82
CA MET A 14 -7.74 -10.25 3.64
C MET A 14 -7.14 -9.67 4.92
N GLU A 15 -6.17 -10.35 5.51
CA GLU A 15 -5.34 -9.83 6.57
C GLU A 15 -4.12 -9.12 5.96
N ILE A 16 -3.80 -7.93 6.46
CA ILE A 16 -2.62 -7.15 6.05
C ILE A 16 -1.76 -6.94 7.30
N ARG A 17 -0.52 -7.39 7.23
CA ARG A 17 0.41 -7.31 8.37
C ARG A 17 1.86 -7.20 7.91
N MET A 18 2.75 -6.89 8.83
CA MET A 18 4.19 -6.98 8.59
C MET A 18 4.59 -8.42 8.25
N ALA A 19 5.57 -8.55 7.38
CA ALA A 19 6.19 -9.82 7.03
C ALA A 19 7.12 -10.29 8.14
N TYR A 20 7.26 -11.62 8.30
CA TYR A 20 8.19 -12.23 9.24
C TYR A 20 9.41 -12.84 8.51
N PRO A 21 10.61 -12.90 9.14
CA PRO A 21 11.80 -13.45 8.52
C PRO A 21 11.67 -14.89 8.00
N ASN A 22 10.88 -15.73 8.65
CA ASN A 22 10.64 -17.11 8.24
C ASN A 22 9.71 -17.26 7.04
N GLU A 23 9.13 -16.15 6.54
CA GLU A 23 8.25 -16.11 5.37
C GLU A 23 8.99 -15.79 4.07
N ILE A 24 10.31 -15.53 4.16
CA ILE A 24 11.13 -15.06 3.03
C ILE A 24 11.00 -15.95 1.80
N ASN A 25 10.95 -17.28 1.96
CA ASN A 25 10.85 -18.21 0.83
C ASN A 25 9.54 -17.99 0.06
N ARG A 26 8.40 -17.88 0.77
CA ARG A 26 7.11 -17.64 0.14
C ARG A 26 7.06 -16.25 -0.52
N ILE A 27 7.63 -15.24 0.11
CA ILE A 27 7.71 -13.89 -0.45
C ILE A 27 8.54 -13.90 -1.75
N MET A 28 9.67 -14.62 -1.78
CA MET A 28 10.49 -14.74 -2.99
C MET A 28 9.79 -15.47 -4.14
N GLU A 29 8.92 -16.46 -3.86
CA GLU A 29 8.07 -17.06 -4.88
C GLU A 29 7.12 -16.01 -5.49
N ILE A 30 6.50 -15.16 -4.65
CA ILE A 30 5.61 -14.09 -5.11
C ILE A 30 6.38 -13.02 -5.91
N ILE A 31 7.59 -12.67 -5.50
CA ILE A 31 8.47 -11.77 -6.25
C ILE A 31 8.81 -12.39 -7.61
N GLN A 32 9.10 -13.70 -7.67
CA GLN A 32 9.36 -14.38 -8.94
C GLN A 32 8.12 -14.36 -9.85
N ASP A 33 6.92 -14.61 -9.32
CA ASP A 33 5.66 -14.47 -10.07
C ASP A 33 5.51 -13.06 -10.68
N GLY A 34 5.90 -12.03 -9.92
CA GLY A 34 5.93 -10.64 -10.39
C GLY A 34 6.91 -10.43 -11.54
N LYS A 35 8.16 -10.95 -11.40
CA LYS A 35 9.18 -10.92 -12.46
C LYS A 35 8.69 -11.61 -13.74
N ASP A 36 8.14 -12.80 -13.61
CA ASP A 36 7.61 -13.59 -14.73
C ASP A 36 6.46 -12.87 -15.44
N SER A 37 5.58 -12.21 -14.68
CA SER A 37 4.48 -11.42 -15.21
C SER A 37 4.96 -10.20 -16.01
N LEU A 38 5.99 -9.49 -15.51
CA LEU A 38 6.61 -8.37 -16.20
C LEU A 38 7.31 -8.82 -17.48
N ALA A 39 8.09 -9.90 -17.43
CA ALA A 39 8.73 -10.48 -18.59
C ALA A 39 7.73 -10.90 -19.67
N ALA A 40 6.64 -11.57 -19.29
CA ALA A 40 5.58 -11.97 -20.20
C ALA A 40 4.88 -10.78 -20.87
N ALA A 41 4.85 -9.62 -20.22
CA ALA A 41 4.33 -8.37 -20.76
C ALA A 41 5.38 -7.58 -21.56
N GLY A 42 6.61 -8.08 -21.70
CA GLY A 42 7.70 -7.40 -22.40
C GLY A 42 8.24 -6.18 -21.66
N VAL A 43 8.03 -6.10 -20.34
CA VAL A 43 8.51 -5.02 -19.48
C VAL A 43 9.87 -5.39 -18.89
N ASP A 44 10.87 -4.53 -19.09
CA ASP A 44 12.26 -4.77 -18.68
C ASP A 44 12.49 -4.54 -17.15
N GLN A 45 11.49 -4.12 -16.41
CA GLN A 45 11.55 -3.94 -14.98
C GLN A 45 11.80 -5.28 -14.28
N TRP A 46 12.77 -5.33 -13.33
CA TRP A 46 13.11 -6.51 -12.52
C TRP A 46 13.78 -7.68 -13.29
N GLN A 47 14.30 -7.45 -14.49
CA GLN A 47 14.89 -8.51 -15.30
C GLN A 47 16.40 -8.69 -15.10
N ASP A 48 17.05 -7.83 -14.31
CA ASP A 48 18.47 -7.80 -13.98
C ASP A 48 18.84 -8.50 -12.66
N GLY A 49 17.89 -9.23 -12.05
CA GLY A 49 18.05 -9.91 -10.76
C GLY A 49 17.40 -9.21 -9.58
N TYR A 50 17.14 -7.91 -9.68
CA TYR A 50 16.38 -7.16 -8.66
C TYR A 50 14.87 -7.49 -8.74
N PRO A 51 14.11 -7.48 -7.62
CA PRO A 51 14.60 -7.56 -6.25
C PRO A 51 15.12 -8.97 -5.95
N ASP A 52 16.21 -9.05 -5.20
CA ASP A 52 16.77 -10.29 -4.70
C ASP A 52 16.33 -10.59 -3.26
N GLN A 53 16.78 -11.73 -2.74
CA GLN A 53 16.43 -12.16 -1.39
C GLN A 53 17.03 -11.23 -0.31
N GLU A 54 18.19 -10.63 -0.57
CA GLU A 54 18.87 -9.77 0.39
C GLU A 54 18.07 -8.49 0.64
N ILE A 55 17.62 -7.82 -0.42
CA ILE A 55 16.81 -6.60 -0.30
C ILE A 55 15.43 -6.88 0.33
N ILE A 56 14.81 -8.02 0.04
CA ILE A 56 13.54 -8.41 0.68
C ILE A 56 13.75 -8.71 2.16
N PHE A 57 14.85 -9.37 2.52
CA PHE A 57 15.17 -9.65 3.91
C PHE A 57 15.48 -8.36 4.69
N GLU A 58 16.18 -7.41 4.08
CA GLU A 58 16.41 -6.08 4.64
C GLU A 58 15.08 -5.34 4.91
N ASP A 59 14.14 -5.35 3.95
CA ASP A 59 12.82 -4.77 4.15
C ASP A 59 12.09 -5.36 5.36
N ILE A 60 12.20 -6.68 5.57
CA ILE A 60 11.58 -7.36 6.71
C ILE A 60 12.24 -6.93 8.02
N LEU A 61 13.57 -6.94 8.09
CA LEU A 61 14.32 -6.55 9.29
C LEU A 61 14.07 -5.09 9.70
N GLU A 62 13.90 -4.20 8.72
CA GLU A 62 13.63 -2.79 8.95
C GLU A 62 12.13 -2.47 9.10
N SER A 63 11.29 -3.50 9.24
CA SER A 63 9.84 -3.35 9.40
C SER A 63 9.17 -2.59 8.25
N ARG A 64 9.71 -2.69 7.05
CA ARG A 64 9.19 -2.11 5.80
C ARG A 64 8.36 -3.11 5.00
N GLY A 65 8.62 -4.42 5.13
CA GLY A 65 7.94 -5.47 4.39
C GLY A 65 6.55 -5.78 4.95
N TYR A 66 5.54 -5.79 4.08
CA TYR A 66 4.15 -6.14 4.40
C TYR A 66 3.66 -7.26 3.51
N VAL A 67 2.77 -8.08 4.05
CA VAL A 67 2.11 -9.17 3.32
C VAL A 67 0.60 -9.06 3.37
N ALA A 68 -0.03 -9.49 2.26
CA ALA A 68 -1.45 -9.78 2.19
C ALA A 68 -1.66 -11.28 2.41
N VAL A 69 -2.54 -11.66 3.33
CA VAL A 69 -2.84 -13.06 3.67
C VAL A 69 -4.32 -13.33 3.43
N GLU A 70 -4.61 -14.37 2.65
CA GLU A 70 -5.96 -14.91 2.44
C GLU A 70 -5.97 -16.40 2.79
N ASN A 71 -6.94 -16.85 3.59
CA ASN A 71 -7.07 -18.26 4.00
C ASN A 71 -5.77 -18.86 4.58
N GLN A 72 -5.00 -18.08 5.35
CA GLN A 72 -3.71 -18.42 5.95
C GLN A 72 -2.54 -18.55 4.94
N GLU A 73 -2.76 -18.22 3.68
CA GLU A 73 -1.73 -18.21 2.64
C GLU A 73 -1.31 -16.78 2.30
N ILE A 74 0.00 -16.53 2.17
CA ILE A 74 0.51 -15.24 1.70
C ILE A 74 0.27 -15.17 0.19
N VAL A 75 -0.45 -14.12 -0.23
CA VAL A 75 -0.85 -13.88 -1.62
C VAL A 75 -0.32 -12.57 -2.20
N GLY A 76 0.35 -11.75 -1.40
CA GLY A 76 0.93 -10.49 -1.87
C GLY A 76 2.04 -9.99 -0.96
N TYR A 77 2.94 -9.21 -1.53
CA TYR A 77 4.03 -8.51 -0.84
C TYR A 77 4.14 -7.07 -1.33
N ALA A 78 4.49 -6.17 -0.44
CA ALA A 78 4.88 -4.78 -0.74
C ALA A 78 5.84 -4.27 0.33
N ALA A 79 6.77 -3.40 -0.05
CA ALA A 79 7.58 -2.65 0.89
C ALA A 79 7.08 -1.20 1.00
N LEU A 80 7.02 -0.66 2.22
CA LEU A 80 6.66 0.72 2.53
C LEU A 80 7.86 1.45 3.11
N TYR A 81 8.25 2.52 2.45
CA TYR A 81 9.26 3.44 2.97
C TYR A 81 8.59 4.68 3.53
N LYS A 82 9.08 5.17 4.66
CA LYS A 82 8.57 6.37 5.32
C LYS A 82 9.70 7.38 5.45
N GLY A 83 9.63 8.45 4.72
CA GLY A 83 10.67 9.47 4.72
C GLY A 83 10.84 10.15 3.37
N ASN A 84 12.04 10.66 3.13
CA ASN A 84 12.44 11.25 1.86
C ASN A 84 13.37 10.29 1.13
N GLU A 85 13.11 10.06 -0.15
CA GLU A 85 13.97 9.28 -1.04
C GLU A 85 14.67 10.21 -2.02
N ALA A 86 15.99 10.15 -2.06
CA ALA A 86 16.81 11.08 -2.85
C ALA A 86 16.41 11.10 -4.33
N ALA A 87 16.14 9.93 -4.92
CA ALA A 87 15.75 9.82 -6.32
C ALA A 87 14.42 10.52 -6.65
N TYR A 88 13.52 10.68 -5.67
CA TYR A 88 12.25 11.38 -5.86
C TYR A 88 12.41 12.91 -5.83
N ASN A 89 13.54 13.42 -5.33
CA ASN A 89 13.84 14.86 -5.39
C ASN A 89 14.21 15.32 -6.83
N ASP A 90 14.66 14.38 -7.67
CA ASP A 90 15.09 14.65 -9.05
C ASP A 90 13.93 14.47 -10.06
N ILE A 91 12.69 14.72 -9.64
CA ILE A 91 11.52 14.67 -10.53
C ILE A 91 11.66 15.70 -11.68
N TYR A 92 11.37 15.27 -12.89
CA TYR A 92 11.41 16.09 -14.10
C TYR A 92 10.22 15.82 -15.03
N ASP A 93 10.03 16.62 -16.07
CA ASP A 93 8.86 16.57 -16.95
C ASP A 93 7.52 16.61 -16.17
N GLY A 94 7.54 17.34 -15.05
CA GLY A 94 6.42 17.45 -14.13
C GLY A 94 6.90 17.87 -12.74
N LYS A 95 6.04 17.71 -11.74
CA LYS A 95 6.33 17.99 -10.33
C LYS A 95 5.39 17.23 -9.42
N TRP A 96 5.80 17.01 -8.17
CA TRP A 96 4.88 16.52 -7.13
C TRP A 96 3.73 17.52 -6.93
N GLU A 97 2.51 17.00 -6.73
CA GLU A 97 1.33 17.82 -6.43
C GLU A 97 1.49 18.54 -5.09
N HIS A 98 2.07 17.84 -4.11
CA HIS A 98 2.46 18.36 -2.82
C HIS A 98 3.93 18.03 -2.58
N ASP A 99 4.75 19.07 -2.34
CA ASP A 99 6.18 18.93 -2.07
C ASP A 99 6.44 18.72 -0.57
N ASN A 100 5.88 17.65 -0.02
CA ASN A 100 6.12 17.27 1.37
C ASN A 100 7.48 16.57 1.49
N TYR A 101 8.25 16.96 2.49
CA TYR A 101 9.53 16.31 2.79
C TYR A 101 9.35 14.87 3.29
N LEU A 102 8.28 14.60 4.05
CA LEU A 102 7.96 13.26 4.55
C LEU A 102 6.73 12.71 3.84
N TYR A 103 6.89 11.55 3.25
CA TYR A 103 5.85 10.81 2.56
C TYR A 103 6.02 9.29 2.76
N ILE A 104 5.09 8.53 2.26
CA ILE A 104 5.12 7.07 2.25
C ILE A 104 5.22 6.61 0.81
N SER A 105 6.24 5.81 0.48
CA SER A 105 6.38 5.24 -0.86
C SER A 105 6.20 3.73 -0.87
N PHE A 106 5.59 3.24 -1.95
CA PHE A 106 5.41 1.81 -2.19
C PHE A 106 6.48 1.30 -3.14
N HIS A 107 7.12 0.21 -2.74
CA HIS A 107 8.11 -0.49 -3.54
C HIS A 107 7.82 -1.98 -3.60
N ARG A 108 8.33 -2.65 -4.63
CA ARG A 108 8.33 -4.11 -4.76
C ARG A 108 6.95 -4.75 -4.59
N VAL A 109 5.90 -4.09 -5.12
CA VAL A 109 4.52 -4.59 -5.08
C VAL A 109 4.40 -5.81 -5.99
N ALA A 110 4.06 -6.95 -5.41
CA ALA A 110 3.85 -8.19 -6.13
C ALA A 110 2.66 -8.98 -5.56
N VAL A 111 2.01 -9.76 -6.40
CA VAL A 111 0.89 -10.63 -6.04
C VAL A 111 1.16 -12.02 -6.61
N ALA A 112 0.88 -13.05 -5.82
CA ALA A 112 1.01 -14.43 -6.22
C ALA A 112 0.22 -14.72 -7.50
N LYS A 113 0.76 -15.55 -8.38
CA LYS A 113 0.17 -15.88 -9.68
C LYS A 113 -1.27 -16.38 -9.55
N GLU A 114 -1.54 -17.24 -8.58
CA GLU A 114 -2.87 -17.79 -8.29
C GLU A 114 -3.89 -16.76 -7.78
N ALA A 115 -3.41 -15.60 -7.33
CA ALA A 115 -4.23 -14.48 -6.84
C ALA A 115 -4.40 -13.35 -7.87
N THR A 116 -3.73 -13.45 -9.03
CA THR A 116 -3.80 -12.46 -10.09
C THR A 116 -5.21 -12.34 -10.67
N GLY A 117 -5.63 -11.13 -11.04
CA GLY A 117 -6.96 -10.87 -11.63
C GLY A 117 -8.12 -10.86 -10.63
N ARG A 118 -7.86 -11.10 -9.33
CA ARG A 118 -8.89 -11.16 -8.27
C ARG A 118 -9.04 -9.85 -7.48
N GLY A 119 -8.30 -8.80 -7.86
CA GLY A 119 -8.33 -7.51 -7.16
C GLY A 119 -7.44 -7.47 -5.89
N VAL A 120 -6.65 -8.52 -5.63
CA VAL A 120 -5.79 -8.65 -4.45
C VAL A 120 -4.84 -7.46 -4.30
N ALA A 121 -4.13 -7.06 -5.36
CA ALA A 121 -3.22 -5.91 -5.32
C ALA A 121 -3.95 -4.61 -4.94
N GLN A 122 -5.15 -4.38 -5.47
CA GLN A 122 -5.95 -3.19 -5.17
C GLN A 122 -6.38 -3.18 -3.70
N THR A 123 -6.94 -4.28 -3.19
CA THR A 123 -7.37 -4.40 -1.79
C THR A 123 -6.19 -4.27 -0.83
N PHE A 124 -5.05 -4.88 -1.17
CA PHE A 124 -3.83 -4.83 -0.38
C PHE A 124 -3.29 -3.41 -0.25
N LEU A 125 -3.04 -2.73 -1.37
CA LEU A 125 -2.53 -1.35 -1.34
C LEU A 125 -3.52 -0.38 -0.71
N GLN A 126 -4.82 -0.54 -0.97
CA GLN A 126 -5.86 0.27 -0.33
C GLN A 126 -5.81 0.12 1.19
N GLY A 127 -5.69 -1.11 1.70
CA GLY A 127 -5.61 -1.37 3.14
C GLY A 127 -4.34 -0.81 3.78
N LEU A 128 -3.19 -0.87 3.08
CA LEU A 128 -1.96 -0.21 3.53
C LEU A 128 -2.13 1.31 3.61
N ILE A 129 -2.74 1.94 2.59
CA ILE A 129 -3.04 3.37 2.59
C ILE A 129 -3.95 3.74 3.76
N GLU A 130 -4.98 2.96 4.01
CA GLU A 130 -5.94 3.21 5.10
C GLU A 130 -5.31 3.06 6.48
N GLY A 131 -4.43 2.06 6.66
CA GLY A 131 -3.72 1.79 7.90
C GLY A 131 -2.68 2.85 8.27
N GLU A 132 -2.16 3.60 7.31
CA GLU A 132 -1.13 4.61 7.54
C GLU A 132 -1.73 5.97 7.94
N LYS A 133 -1.02 6.68 8.84
CA LYS A 133 -1.45 8.01 9.33
C LYS A 133 -1.00 9.16 8.43
N GLY A 134 0.05 8.95 7.64
CA GLY A 134 0.57 9.98 6.72
C GLY A 134 -0.42 10.30 5.60
N PRO A 135 -0.49 11.55 5.14
CA PRO A 135 -1.40 11.95 4.06
C PRO A 135 -0.83 11.75 2.67
N ASP A 136 0.50 11.72 2.49
CA ASP A 136 1.19 11.74 1.20
C ASP A 136 1.74 10.35 0.87
N PHE A 137 1.28 9.79 -0.25
CA PHE A 137 1.73 8.50 -0.77
C PHE A 137 2.31 8.65 -2.16
N ARG A 138 3.47 8.05 -2.39
CA ARG A 138 4.16 8.08 -3.68
C ARG A 138 4.47 6.68 -4.18
N CYS A 139 4.57 6.54 -5.47
CA CYS A 139 4.98 5.31 -6.12
C CYS A 139 5.56 5.64 -7.48
N ASP A 140 6.53 4.86 -7.93
CA ASP A 140 7.02 4.91 -9.30
C ASP A 140 6.84 3.57 -10.01
N THR A 141 6.80 3.60 -11.32
CA THR A 141 6.71 2.38 -12.12
C THR A 141 7.31 2.58 -13.51
N HIS A 142 7.72 1.47 -14.15
CA HIS A 142 8.23 1.50 -15.52
C HIS A 142 7.18 2.06 -16.50
N PRO A 143 7.56 2.84 -17.52
CA PRO A 143 6.63 3.39 -18.52
C PRO A 143 5.78 2.33 -19.24
N ASP A 144 6.29 1.10 -19.37
CA ASP A 144 5.58 -0.01 -20.02
C ASP A 144 4.77 -0.88 -19.06
N ASN A 145 4.91 -0.69 -17.76
CA ASN A 145 4.11 -1.41 -16.75
C ASN A 145 2.69 -0.83 -16.65
N LYS A 146 1.87 -1.09 -17.67
CA LYS A 146 0.49 -0.58 -17.76
C LYS A 146 -0.40 -1.10 -16.66
N VAL A 147 -0.13 -2.31 -16.16
CA VAL A 147 -0.89 -2.94 -15.08
C VAL A 147 -0.74 -2.11 -13.80
N MET A 148 0.49 -1.76 -13.43
CA MET A 148 0.75 -0.95 -12.24
C MET A 148 0.23 0.48 -12.39
N GLN A 149 0.41 1.12 -13.56
CA GLN A 149 -0.16 2.44 -13.84
C GLN A 149 -1.68 2.45 -13.62
N HIS A 150 -2.40 1.49 -14.22
CA HIS A 150 -3.85 1.39 -14.05
C HIS A 150 -4.28 1.10 -12.60
N LEU A 151 -3.50 0.29 -11.87
CA LEU A 151 -3.74 0.02 -10.44
C LEU A 151 -3.61 1.31 -9.63
N LEU A 152 -2.54 2.10 -9.85
CA LEU A 152 -2.32 3.37 -9.16
C LEU A 152 -3.45 4.37 -9.45
N GLU A 153 -3.87 4.51 -10.71
CA GLU A 153 -5.00 5.35 -11.09
C GLU A 153 -6.31 4.94 -10.40
N LYS A 154 -6.62 3.65 -10.35
CA LYS A 154 -7.78 3.12 -9.60
C LYS A 154 -7.73 3.42 -8.11
N LEU A 155 -6.54 3.45 -7.53
CA LEU A 155 -6.33 3.82 -6.14
C LEU A 155 -6.37 5.34 -5.90
N GLY A 156 -6.52 6.13 -6.96
CA GLY A 156 -6.61 7.59 -6.90
C GLY A 156 -5.25 8.28 -6.79
N PHE A 157 -4.19 7.64 -7.28
CA PHE A 157 -2.92 8.30 -7.55
C PHE A 157 -3.01 9.08 -8.86
N HIS A 158 -2.29 10.20 -8.93
CA HIS A 158 -2.16 11.02 -10.11
C HIS A 158 -0.72 10.98 -10.63
N TYR A 159 -0.57 10.95 -11.94
CA TYR A 159 0.74 11.08 -12.58
C TYR A 159 1.32 12.47 -12.31
N CYS A 160 2.56 12.53 -11.85
CA CYS A 160 3.24 13.74 -11.44
C CYS A 160 4.43 14.13 -12.32
N GLY A 161 5.00 13.17 -13.04
CA GLY A 161 6.22 13.40 -13.82
C GLY A 161 7.07 12.14 -13.91
N LYS A 162 8.37 12.33 -14.08
CA LYS A 162 9.35 11.24 -14.22
C LYS A 162 10.42 11.35 -13.16
N VAL A 163 10.95 10.20 -12.71
CA VAL A 163 12.11 10.13 -11.80
C VAL A 163 13.18 9.23 -12.39
N PRO A 164 14.49 9.55 -12.18
CA PRO A 164 15.61 8.81 -12.75
C PRO A 164 16.01 7.62 -11.83
N ILE A 165 15.17 6.58 -11.79
CA ILE A 165 15.43 5.37 -11.02
C ILE A 165 15.62 4.22 -11.98
N ASP A 166 16.85 3.70 -12.09
CA ASP A 166 17.19 2.63 -13.01
C ASP A 166 16.56 2.88 -14.40
N GLY A 167 16.97 3.99 -15.03
CA GLY A 167 16.38 4.55 -16.23
C GLY A 167 15.28 5.56 -15.94
N VAL A 168 14.17 5.48 -16.65
CA VAL A 168 13.01 6.38 -16.50
C VAL A 168 11.88 5.66 -15.79
N ARG A 169 11.35 6.25 -14.73
CA ARG A 169 10.11 5.80 -14.08
C ARG A 169 9.05 6.88 -14.13
N PHE A 170 7.80 6.48 -14.26
CA PHE A 170 6.65 7.36 -14.11
C PHE A 170 6.32 7.50 -12.63
N ALA A 171 6.28 8.74 -12.15
CA ALA A 171 6.05 9.09 -10.75
C ALA A 171 4.57 9.40 -10.51
N TYR A 172 4.03 8.84 -9.45
CA TYR A 172 2.64 8.98 -9.06
C TYR A 172 2.53 9.42 -7.60
N GLN A 173 1.58 10.30 -7.31
CA GLN A 173 1.28 10.77 -5.95
C GLN A 173 -0.21 10.67 -5.66
N LYS A 174 -0.52 10.33 -4.40
CA LYS A 174 -1.88 10.37 -3.85
C LYS A 174 -1.85 11.11 -2.51
N ILE A 175 -2.71 12.11 -2.37
CA ILE A 175 -2.95 12.77 -1.09
C ILE A 175 -4.22 12.19 -0.46
N LYS A 176 -4.04 11.53 0.68
CA LYS A 176 -5.16 11.02 1.50
C LYS A 176 -5.84 12.21 2.16
N ARG A 177 -7.06 12.52 1.75
CA ARG A 177 -7.85 13.55 2.40
C ARG A 177 -8.15 13.12 3.83
N LYS A 178 -7.88 13.99 4.81
CA LYS A 178 -8.42 13.80 6.15
C LYS A 178 -9.94 13.79 6.01
N VAL A 179 -10.57 12.70 6.43
CA VAL A 179 -12.02 12.76 6.71
C VAL A 179 -12.12 13.71 7.89
N GLU A 180 -12.61 14.91 7.68
CA GLU A 180 -12.94 15.81 8.78
C GLU A 180 -14.01 15.09 9.62
N THR A 181 -13.61 14.65 10.79
CA THR A 181 -14.51 14.11 11.81
C THR A 181 -15.26 15.29 12.47
N SER A 182 -15.83 16.17 11.66
CA SER A 182 -16.58 17.34 12.14
C SER A 182 -17.88 16.95 12.87
N LEU A 183 -18.33 15.72 12.74
CA LEU A 183 -19.53 15.22 13.43
C LEU A 183 -19.24 14.73 14.86
N PHE A 184 -18.01 14.35 15.20
CA PHE A 184 -17.67 13.88 16.55
C PHE A 184 -17.21 15.00 17.50
N GLN A 185 -16.74 16.13 16.99
CA GLN A 185 -16.38 17.27 17.83
C GLN A 185 -17.61 18.00 18.40
N VAL A 186 -18.72 18.04 17.69
CA VAL A 186 -19.95 18.66 18.16
C VAL A 186 -20.59 17.89 19.33
N ILE A 187 -20.40 16.55 19.39
CA ILE A 187 -20.96 15.73 20.48
C ILE A 187 -20.10 15.80 21.75
N SER A 188 -18.81 16.11 21.65
CA SER A 188 -17.93 16.20 22.83
C SER A 188 -17.95 17.56 23.52
N GLU A 189 -18.42 18.62 22.87
CA GLU A 189 -18.55 19.94 23.48
C GLU A 189 -19.88 20.10 24.23
N ASP A 190 -20.94 19.36 23.87
CA ASP A 190 -22.23 19.39 24.56
C ASP A 190 -22.31 18.48 25.79
N ASN A 191 -21.31 17.63 26.04
CA ASN A 191 -21.24 16.76 27.23
C ASN A 191 -20.27 17.28 28.30
N ARG A 192 -20.06 18.57 28.37
CA ARG A 192 -19.42 19.21 29.53
C ARG A 192 -20.47 19.36 30.65
N TRP A 193 -20.84 18.23 31.25
CA TRP A 193 -21.57 18.26 32.53
C TRP A 193 -20.67 18.93 33.57
N ASP A 194 -21.20 20.01 34.12
CA ASP A 194 -20.58 20.85 35.13
C ASP A 194 -20.49 20.07 36.46
N TYR A 195 -19.35 19.43 36.70
CA TYR A 195 -19.04 18.75 37.97
C TYR A 195 -18.68 19.75 39.11
N ARG A 196 -19.12 21.02 39.03
CA ARG A 196 -18.83 22.06 40.04
C ARG A 196 -19.99 22.43 40.96
N ALA A 197 -21.11 21.73 40.87
CA ALA A 197 -22.30 22.12 41.65
C ALA A 197 -22.61 21.28 42.89
N GLU A 198 -21.79 20.33 43.33
CA GLU A 198 -22.06 19.47 44.48
C GLU A 198 -21.07 19.53 45.63
N GLN A 199 -20.21 20.56 45.73
CA GLN A 199 -19.33 20.72 46.92
C GLN A 199 -19.52 22.02 47.70
N SER A 200 -20.77 22.55 47.77
CA SER A 200 -21.06 23.71 48.63
C SER A 200 -22.37 23.60 49.40
N GLN A 201 -22.67 22.42 49.95
CA GLN A 201 -23.66 22.30 51.02
C GLN A 201 -23.25 21.21 52.00
N ASN A 202 -22.20 21.53 52.82
CA ASN A 202 -21.96 20.96 54.14
C ASN A 202 -20.82 21.77 54.79
N ASP A 203 -21.20 22.89 55.36
CA ASP A 203 -20.64 23.51 56.58
C ASP A 203 -21.78 24.20 57.32
#